data_aaf3ac3e0c2b6125caa057470709a3d7
#
_entry.id   aaf3ac3e0c2b6125caa057470709a3d7
#
_cell.length_a   1.000
_cell.length_b   1.000
_cell.length_c   1.000
_cell.angle_alpha   90.00
_cell.angle_beta   90.00
_cell.angle_gamma   90.00
#
_symmetry.space_group_name_H-M   'P 1'
#
loop_
_entity.id
_entity.type
_entity.pdbx_description
1 polymer ?
#
loop_
_entity_poly.entity_id
_entity_poly.type
_entity_poly.pdbx_seq_one_letter_code
_entity_poly.pdbx_strand_id
1 'polypeptide(L)'
;MIQLRPHQARIVDSMSTNPKGQVIVPTGGGKTLCMIKDAQRVFNSGNKWGFLLKEPDRKTIVVVSPRILLAQQHSDSFEEFLGLNPMLQRKVLHVHSGDTSHESTTNADAIKYWHDKNNKFNKLIFTTYHSLHRIKESGINVDTIYFDEAHNSVQRHFYPATEFYSGLDNVRCYFFTATPKYNKSVESPSMDDEEIYGKEIEKISASELIDSGYILPPKMLVKELEMTEVGRTPVWKESEHLLDTIDECGVDKVLICARRIAQIVNLVDDTTFCSKLSSRGYSWMYITSKTGGIINGQSVSRDEFFETLSAWGKEDSKRFVVLHHSILSEGINVPGLEAALFMRNMNHVAISQTIGRVIRTDNDNKQFGIVCVPVYDRVGISTVKKVSAVVETILS
;
A
#
# COMPACT_ATOMS: atom_id res chain seq x y z
N MET A 1 11.20 -12.21 19.45
CA MET A 1 11.97 -11.38 18.49
C MET A 1 11.54 -11.79 17.10
N ILE A 2 11.06 -10.86 16.23
CA ILE A 2 10.58 -11.22 14.89
C ILE A 2 11.77 -11.64 14.06
N GLN A 3 11.68 -12.84 13.50
CA GLN A 3 12.69 -13.37 12.57
C GLN A 3 12.41 -12.81 11.17
N LEU A 4 13.43 -12.17 10.57
CA LEU A 4 13.35 -11.71 9.19
C LEU A 4 13.40 -12.92 8.24
N ARG A 5 12.61 -12.84 7.16
CA ARG A 5 12.75 -13.76 6.03
C ARG A 5 14.08 -13.50 5.32
N PRO A 6 14.68 -14.48 4.59
CA PRO A 6 16.00 -14.30 3.97
C PRO A 6 16.13 -13.04 3.11
N HIS A 7 15.16 -12.75 2.24
CA HIS A 7 15.14 -11.55 1.40
C HIS A 7 15.04 -10.25 2.23
N GLN A 8 14.30 -10.26 3.35
CA GLN A 8 14.21 -9.10 4.24
C GLN A 8 15.54 -8.83 4.96
N ALA A 9 16.24 -9.91 5.34
CA ALA A 9 17.58 -9.78 5.94
C ALA A 9 18.55 -9.14 4.94
N ARG A 10 18.59 -9.59 3.68
CA ARG A 10 19.42 -8.99 2.61
C ARG A 10 19.10 -7.50 2.42
N ILE A 11 17.81 -7.12 2.40
CA ILE A 11 17.40 -5.72 2.28
C ILE A 11 17.98 -4.89 3.43
N VAL A 12 17.80 -5.33 4.68
CA VAL A 12 18.29 -4.60 5.87
C VAL A 12 19.80 -4.52 5.89
N ASP A 13 20.51 -5.56 5.45
CA ASP A 13 21.97 -5.57 5.33
C ASP A 13 22.44 -4.59 4.24
N SER A 14 21.81 -4.57 3.07
CA SER A 14 22.08 -3.62 1.98
C SER A 14 21.83 -2.17 2.43
N MET A 15 20.74 -1.90 3.16
CA MET A 15 20.50 -0.59 3.77
C MET A 15 21.58 -0.22 4.80
N SER A 16 22.21 -1.20 5.47
CA SER A 16 23.23 -0.94 6.48
C SER A 16 24.53 -0.39 5.89
N THR A 17 24.83 -0.76 4.67
CA THR A 17 26.08 -0.43 3.96
C THR A 17 25.91 0.72 2.97
N ASN A 18 24.69 1.05 2.59
CA ASN A 18 24.38 2.12 1.64
C ASN A 18 23.56 3.22 2.35
N PRO A 19 24.00 4.49 2.38
CA PRO A 19 23.25 5.57 3.00
C PRO A 19 22.02 6.00 2.14
N LYS A 20 22.01 5.67 0.85
CA LYS A 20 20.94 6.01 -0.08
C LYS A 20 20.76 4.87 -1.10
N GLY A 21 19.50 4.60 -1.47
CA GLY A 21 19.23 3.66 -2.54
C GLY A 21 17.79 3.22 -2.67
N GLN A 22 17.54 2.54 -3.78
CA GLN A 22 16.24 1.99 -4.14
C GLN A 22 16.14 0.54 -3.68
N VAL A 23 15.01 0.21 -3.07
CA VAL A 23 14.66 -1.15 -2.64
C VAL A 23 13.44 -1.61 -3.42
N ILE A 24 13.67 -2.46 -4.40
CA ILE A 24 12.61 -2.94 -5.29
C ILE A 24 12.08 -4.27 -4.77
N VAL A 25 10.86 -4.22 -4.24
CA VAL A 25 10.24 -5.40 -3.59
C VAL A 25 8.76 -5.48 -3.96
N PRO A 26 8.29 -6.62 -4.44
CA PRO A 26 6.88 -6.82 -4.74
C PRO A 26 5.96 -6.56 -3.55
N THR A 27 4.70 -6.26 -3.83
CA THR A 27 3.67 -6.18 -2.80
C THR A 27 3.56 -7.53 -2.09
N GLY A 28 3.48 -7.52 -0.75
CA GLY A 28 3.51 -8.75 0.06
C GLY A 28 4.92 -9.17 0.51
N GLY A 29 6.00 -8.59 -0.05
CA GLY A 29 7.39 -8.89 0.35
C GLY A 29 7.82 -8.31 1.71
N GLY A 30 6.95 -7.57 2.40
CA GLY A 30 7.21 -7.10 3.77
C GLY A 30 8.09 -5.85 3.88
N LYS A 31 7.97 -4.91 2.96
CA LYS A 31 8.69 -3.61 2.95
C LYS A 31 8.67 -2.90 4.31
N THR A 32 7.49 -2.81 4.93
CA THR A 32 7.31 -2.15 6.24
C THR A 32 8.19 -2.77 7.32
N LEU A 33 8.29 -4.10 7.37
CA LEU A 33 9.14 -4.77 8.35
C LEU A 33 10.63 -4.47 8.15
N CYS A 34 11.08 -4.33 6.90
CA CYS A 34 12.46 -3.92 6.60
C CYS A 34 12.74 -2.49 7.12
N MET A 35 11.81 -1.54 6.89
CA MET A 35 11.90 -0.17 7.42
C MET A 35 11.97 -0.18 8.95
N ILE A 36 11.11 -0.95 9.63
CA ILE A 36 11.07 -1.08 11.09
C ILE A 36 12.39 -1.63 11.63
N LYS A 37 12.95 -2.66 10.98
CA LYS A 37 14.22 -3.27 11.42
C LYS A 37 15.41 -2.35 11.22
N ASP A 38 15.46 -1.60 10.12
CA ASP A 38 16.48 -0.57 9.94
C ASP A 38 16.29 0.57 10.96
N ALA A 39 15.07 1.03 11.22
CA ALA A 39 14.79 2.04 12.25
C ALA A 39 15.24 1.57 13.65
N GLN A 40 14.96 0.31 13.99
CA GLN A 40 15.45 -0.28 15.24
C GLN A 40 16.97 -0.25 15.34
N ARG A 41 17.68 -0.54 14.24
CA ARG A 41 19.14 -0.46 14.17
C ARG A 41 19.64 0.97 14.34
N VAL A 42 18.99 1.94 13.65
CA VAL A 42 19.35 3.37 13.75
C VAL A 42 19.18 3.88 15.18
N PHE A 43 18.07 3.57 15.83
CA PHE A 43 17.83 3.98 17.23
C PHE A 43 18.82 3.31 18.20
N ASN A 44 19.21 2.06 17.97
CA ASN A 44 20.19 1.37 18.79
C ASN A 44 21.61 1.92 18.59
N SER A 45 21.97 2.44 17.42
CA SER A 45 23.28 2.99 17.16
C SER A 45 23.57 4.26 17.97
N GLY A 46 22.54 5.04 18.26
CA GLY A 46 22.63 6.21 19.16
C GLY A 46 22.77 5.86 20.64
N ASN A 47 22.52 4.61 21.01
CA ASN A 47 22.60 4.11 22.38
C ASN A 47 23.92 3.35 22.68
N LYS A 48 24.97 3.50 21.89
CA LYS A 48 26.26 2.85 22.18
C LYS A 48 26.82 3.40 23.53
N TRP A 49 26.64 2.60 24.56
CA TRP A 49 27.22 2.81 25.88
C TRP A 49 28.74 2.70 25.78
N GLY A 50 29.38 3.81 25.50
CA GLY A 50 30.78 4.00 25.86
C GLY A 50 30.84 4.66 27.23
N PHE A 51 31.72 4.22 28.08
CA PHE A 51 31.95 4.59 29.49
C PHE A 51 32.24 6.08 29.77
N LEU A 52 31.90 6.99 28.85
CA LEU A 52 32.09 8.44 28.94
C LEU A 52 30.76 9.11 28.59
N LEU A 53 30.08 9.57 29.60
CA LEU A 53 29.07 10.63 29.79
C LEU A 53 28.71 11.53 28.56
N LYS A 54 28.45 10.98 27.40
CA LYS A 54 27.78 11.70 26.32
C LYS A 54 26.29 11.34 26.33
N GLU A 55 25.45 12.37 26.30
CA GLU A 55 24.01 12.16 26.08
C GLU A 55 23.80 11.29 24.85
N PRO A 56 22.82 10.34 24.89
CA PRO A 56 22.55 9.47 23.75
C PRO A 56 22.15 10.32 22.55
N ASP A 57 22.79 10.05 21.40
CA ASP A 57 22.48 10.70 20.13
C ASP A 57 21.08 10.26 19.65
N ARG A 58 20.09 11.11 19.87
CA ARG A 58 18.70 10.84 19.56
C ARG A 58 18.40 11.07 18.09
N LYS A 59 17.79 10.08 17.45
CA LYS A 59 17.56 10.04 16.03
C LYS A 59 16.13 10.44 15.64
N THR A 60 16.00 11.11 14.50
CA THR A 60 14.73 11.47 13.88
C THR A 60 14.56 10.69 12.58
N ILE A 61 13.51 9.89 12.51
CA ILE A 61 13.17 9.09 11.34
C ILE A 61 11.83 9.56 10.78
N VAL A 62 11.78 9.74 9.46
CA VAL A 62 10.56 10.11 8.72
C VAL A 62 10.14 8.95 7.83
N VAL A 63 8.85 8.62 7.86
CA VAL A 63 8.22 7.65 6.95
C VAL A 63 7.23 8.39 6.07
N VAL A 64 7.47 8.37 4.76
CA VAL A 64 6.66 9.07 3.75
C VAL A 64 5.76 8.05 3.04
N SER A 65 4.47 8.30 3.05
CA SER A 65 3.45 7.42 2.45
C SER A 65 2.62 8.16 1.40
N PRO A 66 2.03 7.48 0.42
CA PRO A 66 1.19 8.13 -0.59
C PRO A 66 -0.16 8.63 -0.03
N ARG A 67 -0.64 8.03 1.06
CA ARG A 67 -1.96 8.32 1.65
C ARG A 67 -1.91 8.37 3.17
N ILE A 68 -2.82 9.16 3.76
CA ILE A 68 -2.96 9.32 5.22
C ILE A 68 -3.18 7.96 5.91
N LEU A 69 -4.10 7.15 5.39
CA LEU A 69 -4.41 5.85 5.98
C LEU A 69 -3.19 4.90 5.98
N LEU A 70 -2.35 4.95 4.94
CA LEU A 70 -1.13 4.16 4.91
C LEU A 70 -0.09 4.70 5.91
N ALA A 71 -0.01 6.02 6.09
CA ALA A 71 0.83 6.62 7.12
C ALA A 71 0.41 6.17 8.53
N GLN A 72 -0.90 6.09 8.80
CA GLN A 72 -1.44 5.55 10.05
C GLN A 72 -1.11 4.05 10.22
N GLN A 73 -1.33 3.22 9.21
CA GLN A 73 -0.99 1.80 9.25
C GLN A 73 0.52 1.57 9.47
N HIS A 74 1.38 2.41 8.89
CA HIS A 74 2.82 2.36 9.20
C HIS A 74 3.08 2.72 10.66
N SER A 75 2.44 3.78 11.17
CA SER A 75 2.56 4.16 12.58
C SER A 75 2.20 3.01 13.51
N ASP A 76 1.05 2.38 13.31
CA ASP A 76 0.58 1.24 14.10
C ASP A 76 1.56 0.07 14.05
N SER A 77 2.06 -0.26 12.85
CA SER A 77 3.05 -1.32 12.67
C SER A 77 4.37 -1.00 13.36
N PHE A 78 4.85 0.24 13.24
CA PHE A 78 6.08 0.66 13.93
C PHE A 78 5.92 0.63 15.46
N GLU A 79 4.76 1.02 15.97
CA GLU A 79 4.48 0.97 17.41
C GLU A 79 4.38 -0.45 17.92
N GLU A 80 3.68 -1.33 17.21
CA GLU A 80 3.58 -2.74 17.55
C GLU A 80 4.96 -3.40 17.66
N PHE A 81 5.81 -3.21 16.66
CA PHE A 81 7.10 -3.92 16.60
C PHE A 81 8.23 -3.25 17.39
N LEU A 82 8.28 -1.92 17.46
CA LEU A 82 9.26 -1.20 18.27
C LEU A 82 8.82 -1.09 19.74
N GLY A 83 7.51 -1.16 20.02
CA GLY A 83 6.93 -1.13 21.36
C GLY A 83 7.39 -2.27 22.26
N LEU A 84 7.78 -3.38 21.64
CA LEU A 84 8.33 -4.54 22.34
C LEU A 84 9.70 -4.28 23.01
N ASN A 85 10.34 -3.15 22.71
CA ASN A 85 11.63 -2.76 23.32
C ASN A 85 11.50 -1.45 24.12
N PRO A 86 11.29 -1.51 25.45
CA PRO A 86 11.13 -0.32 26.29
C PRO A 86 12.37 0.55 26.38
N MET A 87 13.54 0.08 25.97
CA MET A 87 14.77 0.88 25.93
C MET A 87 14.78 1.87 24.74
N LEU A 88 13.95 1.68 23.74
CA LEU A 88 13.80 2.60 22.60
C LEU A 88 12.78 3.69 22.91
N GLN A 89 13.08 4.54 23.89
CA GLN A 89 12.22 5.69 24.21
C GLN A 89 12.06 6.56 22.98
N ARG A 90 10.80 6.70 22.50
CA ARG A 90 10.46 7.44 21.30
C ARG A 90 9.19 8.27 21.46
N LYS A 91 9.07 9.26 20.60
CA LYS A 91 7.86 10.08 20.40
C LYS A 91 7.40 9.99 18.96
N VAL A 92 6.09 10.01 18.74
CA VAL A 92 5.46 9.91 17.43
C VAL A 92 4.75 11.21 17.09
N LEU A 93 4.91 11.69 15.86
CA LEU A 93 4.21 12.83 15.29
C LEU A 93 3.65 12.45 13.92
N HIS A 94 2.41 12.82 13.65
CA HIS A 94 1.82 12.75 12.33
C HIS A 94 1.83 14.11 11.65
N VAL A 95 2.35 14.17 10.41
CA VAL A 95 2.38 15.40 9.62
C VAL A 95 1.49 15.21 8.39
N HIS A 96 0.19 15.34 8.61
CA HIS A 96 -0.86 15.28 7.59
C HIS A 96 -2.17 15.87 8.14
N SER A 97 -3.16 16.12 7.27
CA SER A 97 -4.44 16.76 7.62
C SER A 97 -5.51 15.78 8.12
N GLY A 98 -5.23 14.48 8.22
CA GLY A 98 -6.21 13.49 8.70
C GLY A 98 -6.21 13.36 10.22
N ASP A 99 -7.33 12.87 10.74
CA ASP A 99 -7.48 12.54 12.15
C ASP A 99 -6.58 11.35 12.52
N THR A 100 -6.02 11.38 13.72
CA THR A 100 -5.16 10.33 14.27
C THR A 100 -5.22 10.37 15.80
N SER A 101 -4.94 9.24 16.44
CA SER A 101 -4.82 9.14 17.90
C SER A 101 -3.52 9.76 18.45
N HIS A 102 -2.58 10.11 17.59
CA HIS A 102 -1.30 10.72 17.94
C HIS A 102 -1.32 12.24 17.79
N GLU A 103 -0.29 12.90 18.32
CA GLU A 103 -0.05 14.32 18.04
C GLU A 103 0.09 14.52 16.52
N SER A 104 -0.64 15.48 15.95
CA SER A 104 -0.63 15.77 14.53
C SER A 104 -0.61 17.26 14.24
N THR A 105 0.14 17.65 13.21
CA THR A 105 0.17 19.04 12.73
C THR A 105 0.73 19.12 11.32
N THR A 106 0.30 20.14 10.57
CA THR A 106 0.89 20.54 9.29
C THR A 106 1.57 21.92 9.36
N ASN A 107 1.60 22.53 10.56
CA ASN A 107 2.26 23.81 10.76
C ASN A 107 3.75 23.61 11.02
N ALA A 108 4.62 24.25 10.24
CA ALA A 108 6.07 24.09 10.31
C ALA A 108 6.66 24.52 11.66
N ASP A 109 6.18 25.61 12.26
CA ASP A 109 6.66 26.07 13.57
C ASP A 109 6.24 25.10 14.69
N ALA A 110 5.05 24.53 14.60
CA ALA A 110 4.58 23.51 15.53
C ALA A 110 5.39 22.21 15.41
N ILE A 111 5.76 21.80 14.19
CA ILE A 111 6.68 20.65 13.97
C ILE A 111 8.02 20.92 14.65
N LYS A 112 8.59 22.10 14.44
CA LYS A 112 9.87 22.48 15.06
C LYS A 112 9.77 22.50 16.59
N TYR A 113 8.74 23.14 17.13
CA TYR A 113 8.49 23.17 18.57
C TYR A 113 8.38 21.75 19.16
N TRP A 114 7.60 20.87 18.51
CA TRP A 114 7.46 19.48 18.94
C TRP A 114 8.80 18.74 18.92
N HIS A 115 9.59 18.92 17.85
CA HIS A 115 10.90 18.30 17.70
C HIS A 115 11.86 18.72 18.81
N ASP A 116 11.94 20.02 19.11
CA ASP A 116 12.85 20.59 20.10
C ASP A 116 12.43 20.20 21.53
N LYS A 117 11.11 20.22 21.82
CA LYS A 117 10.56 19.78 23.11
C LYS A 117 10.88 18.31 23.41
N ASN A 118 10.96 17.47 22.38
CA ASN A 118 11.21 16.04 22.49
C ASN A 118 12.68 15.65 22.23
N ASN A 119 13.66 16.53 22.45
CA ASN A 119 15.07 16.32 22.15
C ASN A 119 15.70 15.13 22.91
N LYS A 120 15.12 14.72 24.04
CA LYS A 120 15.57 13.57 24.85
C LYS A 120 15.08 12.21 24.33
N PHE A 121 14.26 12.19 23.29
CA PHE A 121 13.66 10.99 22.74
C PHE A 121 14.05 10.77 21.28
N ASN A 122 14.10 9.52 20.84
CA ASN A 122 14.05 9.21 19.43
C ASN A 122 12.69 9.66 18.86
N LYS A 123 12.66 10.06 17.60
CA LYS A 123 11.47 10.64 16.98
C LYS A 123 11.08 9.84 15.74
N LEU A 124 9.81 9.49 15.64
CA LEU A 124 9.18 8.92 14.46
C LEU A 124 8.18 9.93 13.92
N ILE A 125 8.32 10.31 12.66
CA ILE A 125 7.41 11.22 11.98
C ILE A 125 6.79 10.48 10.81
N PHE A 126 5.47 10.33 10.83
CA PHE A 126 4.71 9.74 9.72
C PHE A 126 4.07 10.85 8.91
N THR A 127 4.33 10.87 7.62
CA THR A 127 3.85 11.94 6.73
C THR A 127 3.37 11.39 5.40
N THR A 128 2.73 12.25 4.63
CA THR A 128 2.40 11.96 3.23
C THR A 128 3.31 12.74 2.30
N TYR A 129 3.42 12.30 1.02
CA TYR A 129 4.10 13.08 -0.01
C TYR A 129 3.58 14.51 -0.10
N HIS A 130 2.27 14.70 0.11
CA HIS A 130 1.63 16.02 0.13
C HIS A 130 2.12 16.93 1.26
N SER A 131 2.55 16.36 2.38
CA SER A 131 2.91 17.12 3.59
C SER A 131 4.42 17.14 3.88
N LEU A 132 5.23 16.38 3.12
CA LEU A 132 6.67 16.30 3.35
C LEU A 132 7.37 17.67 3.30
N HIS A 133 6.91 18.59 2.44
CA HIS A 133 7.43 19.95 2.36
C HIS A 133 7.28 20.73 3.68
N ARG A 134 6.28 20.41 4.51
CA ARG A 134 6.09 21.04 5.83
C ARG A 134 7.21 20.68 6.82
N ILE A 135 7.72 19.45 6.73
CA ILE A 135 8.89 19.02 7.51
C ILE A 135 10.13 19.76 7.02
N LYS A 136 10.30 19.93 5.69
CA LYS A 136 11.38 20.75 5.13
C LYS A 136 11.31 22.20 5.63
N GLU A 137 10.14 22.82 5.59
CA GLU A 137 9.91 24.20 6.03
C GLU A 137 10.19 24.39 7.52
N SER A 138 9.98 23.36 8.36
CA SER A 138 10.26 23.44 9.80
C SER A 138 11.75 23.50 10.14
N GLY A 139 12.62 23.10 9.22
CA GLY A 139 14.07 23.14 9.40
C GLY A 139 14.61 22.17 10.46
N ILE A 140 13.86 21.15 10.86
CA ILE A 140 14.32 20.13 11.81
C ILE A 140 15.36 19.22 11.16
N ASN A 141 16.27 18.69 11.98
CA ASN A 141 17.21 17.67 11.54
C ASN A 141 16.51 16.31 11.41
N VAL A 142 16.77 15.65 10.29
CA VAL A 142 16.29 14.30 9.99
C VAL A 142 17.50 13.40 9.74
N ASP A 143 17.52 12.21 10.34
CA ASP A 143 18.61 11.24 10.17
C ASP A 143 18.32 10.21 9.08
N THR A 144 17.07 9.79 8.96
CA THR A 144 16.67 8.76 7.99
C THR A 144 15.26 9.03 7.45
N ILE A 145 15.07 8.85 6.15
CA ILE A 145 13.76 8.91 5.49
C ILE A 145 13.51 7.62 4.73
N TYR A 146 12.34 7.02 4.96
CA TYR A 146 11.81 5.94 4.15
C TYR A 146 10.68 6.48 3.28
N PHE A 147 10.84 6.36 1.97
CA PHE A 147 9.82 6.68 0.98
C PHE A 147 9.09 5.40 0.57
N ASP A 148 7.88 5.18 1.10
CA ASP A 148 7.06 4.04 0.67
C ASP A 148 6.28 4.37 -0.60
N GLU A 149 6.11 3.36 -1.47
CA GLU A 149 5.59 3.52 -2.83
C GLU A 149 6.30 4.68 -3.57
N ALA A 150 7.63 4.60 -3.60
CA ALA A 150 8.52 5.67 -4.04
C ALA A 150 8.31 6.13 -5.49
N HIS A 151 7.62 5.34 -6.33
CA HIS A 151 7.19 5.79 -7.65
C HIS A 151 6.28 7.04 -7.62
N ASN A 152 5.75 7.42 -6.45
CA ASN A 152 5.00 8.66 -6.28
C ASN A 152 5.91 9.88 -6.19
N SER A 153 7.14 9.74 -5.71
CA SER A 153 8.08 10.84 -5.48
C SER A 153 8.49 11.61 -6.74
N VAL A 154 8.39 10.97 -7.92
CA VAL A 154 8.68 11.61 -9.22
C VAL A 154 7.54 12.54 -9.71
N GLN A 155 6.44 12.65 -8.97
CA GLN A 155 5.38 13.58 -9.33
C GLN A 155 5.84 15.02 -9.07
N ARG A 156 5.52 15.93 -10.02
CA ARG A 156 5.98 17.32 -10.02
C ARG A 156 5.83 18.06 -8.69
N HIS A 157 4.76 17.77 -7.95
CA HIS A 157 4.47 18.43 -6.67
C HIS A 157 5.21 17.81 -5.47
N PHE A 158 5.69 16.57 -5.59
CA PHE A 158 6.36 15.84 -4.52
C PHE A 158 7.87 15.84 -4.65
N TYR A 159 8.35 15.93 -5.90
CA TYR A 159 9.76 15.86 -6.24
C TYR A 159 10.64 16.90 -5.50
N PRO A 160 10.26 18.19 -5.37
CA PRO A 160 11.13 19.18 -4.74
C PRO A 160 11.47 18.92 -3.28
N ALA A 161 10.60 18.26 -2.54
CA ALA A 161 10.88 17.85 -1.16
C ALA A 161 11.74 16.58 -1.12
N THR A 162 11.52 15.67 -2.06
CA THR A 162 12.32 14.45 -2.22
C THR A 162 13.76 14.79 -2.59
N GLU A 163 13.96 15.62 -3.62
CA GLU A 163 15.25 16.12 -4.07
C GLU A 163 16.01 16.81 -2.96
N PHE A 164 15.35 17.69 -2.19
CA PHE A 164 15.96 18.37 -1.06
C PHE A 164 16.56 17.40 -0.05
N TYR A 165 15.79 16.44 0.45
CA TYR A 165 16.27 15.52 1.47
C TYR A 165 17.31 14.55 0.93
N SER A 166 17.15 14.09 -0.29
CA SER A 166 18.10 13.18 -0.93
C SER A 166 19.43 13.84 -1.29
N GLY A 167 19.44 15.16 -1.44
CA GLY A 167 20.65 15.96 -1.65
C GLY A 167 21.45 16.26 -0.38
N LEU A 168 20.95 15.88 0.80
CA LEU A 168 21.66 16.11 2.07
C LEU A 168 22.58 14.93 2.40
N ASP A 169 23.87 15.19 2.54
CA ASP A 169 24.89 14.15 2.82
C ASP A 169 24.72 13.44 4.16
N ASN A 170 24.06 14.09 5.12
CA ASN A 170 23.87 13.57 6.47
C ASN A 170 22.51 12.86 6.67
N VAL A 171 21.69 12.74 5.62
CA VAL A 171 20.38 12.08 5.65
C VAL A 171 20.44 10.76 4.87
N ARG A 172 20.03 9.69 5.52
CA ARG A 172 19.87 8.39 4.86
C ARG A 172 18.51 8.35 4.17
N CYS A 173 18.49 8.02 2.87
CA CYS A 173 17.26 8.02 2.07
C CYS A 173 17.04 6.66 1.39
N TYR A 174 15.90 6.02 1.67
CA TYR A 174 15.54 4.73 1.07
C TYR A 174 14.21 4.79 0.34
N PHE A 175 14.21 4.34 -0.90
CA PHE A 175 13.10 4.43 -1.83
C PHE A 175 12.51 3.04 -2.08
N PHE A 176 11.43 2.71 -1.36
CA PHE A 176 10.75 1.42 -1.45
C PHE A 176 9.63 1.44 -2.48
N THR A 177 9.66 0.53 -3.43
CA THR A 177 8.58 0.35 -4.41
C THR A 177 8.58 -1.06 -4.99
N ALA A 178 7.42 -1.53 -5.44
CA ALA A 178 7.32 -2.72 -6.28
C ALA A 178 7.48 -2.37 -7.78
N THR A 179 7.24 -1.11 -8.15
CA THR A 179 7.11 -0.65 -9.53
C THR A 179 7.84 0.68 -9.70
N PRO A 180 9.17 0.67 -9.88
CA PRO A 180 9.93 1.90 -10.12
C PRO A 180 9.40 2.62 -11.36
N LYS A 181 9.41 3.95 -11.32
CA LYS A 181 8.89 4.77 -12.40
C LYS A 181 10.03 5.47 -13.12
N TYR A 182 10.24 5.07 -14.36
CA TYR A 182 11.21 5.65 -15.28
C TYR A 182 10.50 6.50 -16.33
N ASN A 183 10.83 7.77 -16.40
CA ASN A 183 10.26 8.69 -17.37
C ASN A 183 11.18 8.84 -18.57
N LYS A 184 10.60 8.83 -19.79
CA LYS A 184 11.38 8.96 -21.03
C LYS A 184 11.81 10.42 -21.32
N SER A 185 11.17 11.39 -20.69
CA SER A 185 11.48 12.80 -20.88
C SER A 185 12.57 13.22 -19.90
N VAL A 186 13.65 13.82 -20.42
CA VAL A 186 14.76 14.36 -19.63
C VAL A 186 14.31 15.47 -18.65
N GLU A 187 13.22 16.16 -18.97
CA GLU A 187 12.67 17.25 -18.13
C GLU A 187 11.80 16.73 -16.96
N SER A 188 11.47 15.46 -16.95
CA SER A 188 10.59 14.88 -15.93
C SER A 188 11.40 14.08 -14.92
N PRO A 189 11.18 14.28 -13.60
CA PRO A 189 11.83 13.48 -12.58
C PRO A 189 11.64 11.98 -12.83
N SER A 190 12.67 11.20 -12.65
CA SER A 190 12.68 9.77 -12.97
C SER A 190 13.52 9.01 -11.94
N MET A 191 13.12 7.79 -11.59
CA MET A 191 13.82 7.00 -10.58
C MET A 191 15.15 6.40 -11.06
N ASP A 192 15.50 6.54 -12.35
CA ASP A 192 16.85 6.23 -12.87
C ASP A 192 17.88 7.34 -12.61
N ASP A 193 17.47 8.47 -12.04
CA ASP A 193 18.38 9.49 -11.55
C ASP A 193 19.08 9.03 -10.25
N GLU A 194 20.27 8.47 -10.39
CA GLU A 194 21.05 7.95 -9.26
C GLU A 194 21.53 9.05 -8.30
N GLU A 195 21.61 10.31 -8.72
CA GLU A 195 21.97 11.41 -7.83
C GLU A 195 20.89 11.63 -6.77
N ILE A 196 19.63 11.45 -7.15
CA ILE A 196 18.49 11.64 -6.26
C ILE A 196 18.07 10.30 -5.62
N TYR A 197 17.89 9.24 -6.40
CA TYR A 197 17.31 7.99 -5.90
C TYR A 197 18.36 6.96 -5.45
N GLY A 198 19.64 7.22 -5.71
CA GLY A 198 20.70 6.23 -5.51
C GLY A 198 20.54 5.03 -6.43
N LYS A 199 21.43 4.05 -6.27
CA LYS A 199 21.37 2.79 -7.02
C LYS A 199 20.28 1.86 -6.49
N GLU A 200 19.90 0.88 -7.30
CA GLU A 200 19.17 -0.29 -6.78
C GLU A 200 20.10 -1.04 -5.81
N ILE A 201 19.89 -0.91 -4.50
CA ILE A 201 20.69 -1.57 -3.48
C ILE A 201 20.19 -2.97 -3.16
N GLU A 202 18.93 -3.27 -3.45
CA GLU A 202 18.36 -4.61 -3.39
C GLU A 202 17.14 -4.69 -4.30
N LYS A 203 17.03 -5.81 -5.02
CA LYS A 203 15.90 -6.12 -5.89
C LYS A 203 15.46 -7.55 -5.68
N ILE A 204 14.22 -7.71 -5.26
CA ILE A 204 13.57 -9.00 -5.03
C ILE A 204 12.59 -9.25 -6.18
N SER A 205 12.69 -10.38 -6.84
CA SER A 205 11.71 -10.77 -7.86
C SER A 205 10.46 -11.37 -7.21
N ALA A 206 9.34 -11.30 -7.91
CA ALA A 206 8.13 -11.95 -7.44
C ALA A 206 8.26 -13.49 -7.53
N SER A 207 8.99 -14.01 -8.53
CA SER A 207 9.30 -15.44 -8.63
C SER A 207 10.05 -15.95 -7.39
N GLU A 208 11.09 -15.23 -6.92
CA GLU A 208 11.78 -15.58 -5.66
C GLU A 208 10.82 -15.71 -4.48
N LEU A 209 9.85 -14.79 -4.36
CA LEU A 209 8.88 -14.82 -3.27
C LEU A 209 7.86 -15.94 -3.42
N ILE A 210 7.47 -16.30 -4.65
CA ILE A 210 6.59 -17.43 -4.95
C ILE A 210 7.30 -18.75 -4.64
N ASP A 211 8.51 -18.93 -5.12
CA ASP A 211 9.32 -20.14 -4.92
C ASP A 211 9.61 -20.37 -3.43
N SER A 212 9.74 -19.30 -2.66
CA SER A 212 9.91 -19.34 -1.20
C SER A 212 8.59 -19.47 -0.44
N GLY A 213 7.43 -19.49 -1.10
CA GLY A 213 6.12 -19.58 -0.47
C GLY A 213 5.69 -18.34 0.31
N TYR A 214 6.31 -17.17 0.07
CA TYR A 214 5.97 -15.92 0.77
C TYR A 214 4.85 -15.13 0.12
N ILE A 215 4.61 -15.34 -1.17
CA ILE A 215 3.42 -14.92 -1.90
C ILE A 215 2.94 -16.07 -2.79
N LEU A 216 1.69 -16.02 -3.21
CA LEU A 216 1.08 -17.02 -4.06
C LEU A 216 1.21 -16.64 -5.54
N PRO A 217 1.24 -17.61 -6.45
CA PRO A 217 1.17 -17.31 -7.88
C PRO A 217 -0.20 -16.73 -8.25
N PRO A 218 -0.27 -15.70 -9.10
CA PRO A 218 -1.53 -15.22 -9.66
C PRO A 218 -2.05 -16.21 -10.72
N LYS A 219 -3.36 -16.52 -10.65
CA LYS A 219 -4.08 -17.28 -11.67
C LYS A 219 -5.04 -16.36 -12.41
N MET A 220 -4.78 -16.12 -13.67
CA MET A 220 -5.63 -15.27 -14.49
C MET A 220 -6.80 -16.06 -15.08
N LEU A 221 -8.02 -15.52 -14.93
CA LEU A 221 -9.23 -15.99 -15.59
C LEU A 221 -9.74 -14.87 -16.51
N VAL A 222 -9.98 -15.21 -17.77
CA VAL A 222 -10.62 -14.32 -18.73
C VAL A 222 -11.98 -14.90 -19.03
N LYS A 223 -13.04 -14.22 -18.59
CA LYS A 223 -14.41 -14.66 -18.87
C LYS A 223 -14.94 -13.88 -20.07
N GLU A 224 -15.03 -14.56 -21.20
CA GLU A 224 -15.67 -14.02 -22.39
C GLU A 224 -17.19 -14.12 -22.24
N LEU A 225 -17.86 -13.01 -22.42
CA LEU A 225 -19.30 -12.84 -22.31
C LEU A 225 -19.82 -12.27 -23.62
N GLU A 226 -21.11 -12.51 -23.92
CA GLU A 226 -21.70 -11.97 -25.14
C GLU A 226 -21.54 -10.46 -25.22
N MET A 227 -20.84 -10.01 -26.26
CA MET A 227 -20.63 -8.57 -26.53
C MET A 227 -21.98 -7.96 -26.93
N THR A 228 -22.36 -6.88 -26.27
CA THR A 228 -23.51 -6.08 -26.68
C THR A 228 -23.14 -5.21 -27.87
N GLU A 229 -23.88 -5.27 -28.96
CA GLU A 229 -23.60 -4.55 -30.21
C GLU A 229 -23.60 -3.02 -30.08
N VAL A 230 -24.18 -2.48 -29.03
CA VAL A 230 -24.35 -1.05 -28.82
C VAL A 230 -23.74 -0.63 -27.47
N GLY A 231 -22.47 -0.31 -27.46
CA GLY A 231 -21.71 0.58 -26.55
C GLY A 231 -22.06 0.74 -25.07
N ARG A 232 -23.14 0.17 -24.55
CA ARG A 232 -23.53 0.17 -23.13
C ARG A 232 -24.25 -1.12 -22.77
N THR A 233 -23.57 -1.96 -22.00
CA THR A 233 -24.21 -3.10 -21.32
C THR A 233 -25.22 -2.58 -20.31
N PRO A 234 -26.50 -3.02 -20.34
CA PRO A 234 -27.46 -2.68 -19.30
C PRO A 234 -26.97 -3.12 -17.93
N VAL A 235 -27.24 -2.32 -16.89
CA VAL A 235 -26.74 -2.58 -15.52
C VAL A 235 -27.20 -3.93 -14.99
N TRP A 236 -28.42 -4.37 -15.31
CA TRP A 236 -28.93 -5.68 -14.91
C TRP A 236 -28.13 -6.84 -15.54
N LYS A 237 -27.71 -6.71 -16.80
CA LYS A 237 -26.88 -7.71 -17.49
C LYS A 237 -25.47 -7.72 -16.93
N GLU A 238 -24.91 -6.57 -16.61
CA GLU A 238 -23.63 -6.45 -15.92
C GLU A 238 -23.66 -7.10 -14.53
N SER A 239 -24.77 -6.94 -13.80
CA SER A 239 -25.01 -7.61 -12.52
C SER A 239 -24.99 -9.13 -12.65
N GLU A 240 -25.67 -9.69 -13.64
CA GLU A 240 -25.67 -11.14 -13.90
C GLU A 240 -24.28 -11.65 -14.25
N HIS A 241 -23.57 -10.96 -15.14
CA HIS A 241 -22.23 -11.32 -15.53
C HIS A 241 -21.24 -11.33 -14.34
N LEU A 242 -21.37 -10.38 -13.42
CA LEU A 242 -20.55 -10.35 -12.20
C LEU A 242 -20.85 -11.51 -11.27
N LEU A 243 -22.14 -11.84 -11.08
CA LEU A 243 -22.56 -12.97 -10.25
C LEU A 243 -22.05 -14.31 -10.82
N ASP A 244 -22.21 -14.52 -12.12
CA ASP A 244 -21.70 -15.70 -12.80
C ASP A 244 -20.17 -15.81 -12.70
N THR A 245 -19.47 -14.67 -12.77
CA THR A 245 -18.03 -14.63 -12.63
C THR A 245 -17.59 -14.97 -11.20
N ILE A 246 -18.30 -14.47 -10.18
CA ILE A 246 -18.06 -14.80 -8.78
C ILE A 246 -18.29 -16.29 -8.52
N ASP A 247 -19.40 -16.83 -9.04
CA ASP A 247 -19.72 -18.26 -8.91
C ASP A 247 -18.65 -19.14 -9.58
N GLU A 248 -18.13 -18.74 -10.75
CA GLU A 248 -17.06 -19.47 -11.45
C GLU A 248 -15.70 -19.39 -10.74
N CYS A 249 -15.41 -18.27 -10.11
CA CYS A 249 -14.20 -18.16 -9.29
C CYS A 249 -14.22 -19.12 -8.09
N GLY A 250 -15.39 -19.42 -7.55
CA GLY A 250 -15.58 -20.37 -6.46
C GLY A 250 -14.85 -19.98 -5.16
N VAL A 251 -14.75 -18.66 -4.88
CA VAL A 251 -14.00 -18.11 -3.76
C VAL A 251 -14.90 -17.33 -2.81
N ASP A 252 -14.46 -17.17 -1.57
CA ASP A 252 -15.27 -16.55 -0.53
C ASP A 252 -15.02 -15.04 -0.37
N LYS A 253 -13.86 -14.52 -0.78
CA LYS A 253 -13.44 -13.13 -0.52
C LYS A 253 -13.04 -12.42 -1.81
N VAL A 254 -13.92 -11.57 -2.32
CA VAL A 254 -13.84 -10.97 -3.66
C VAL A 254 -13.70 -9.45 -3.60
N LEU A 255 -12.74 -8.92 -4.37
CA LEU A 255 -12.57 -7.49 -4.63
C LEU A 255 -13.03 -7.15 -6.04
N ILE A 256 -13.98 -6.23 -6.19
CA ILE A 256 -14.43 -5.74 -7.49
C ILE A 256 -13.90 -4.32 -7.72
N CYS A 257 -13.07 -4.16 -8.76
CA CYS A 257 -12.53 -2.88 -9.20
C CYS A 257 -13.46 -2.23 -10.24
N ALA A 258 -14.39 -1.40 -9.77
CA ALA A 258 -15.40 -0.76 -10.62
C ALA A 258 -14.81 0.35 -11.52
N ARG A 259 -15.43 0.61 -12.67
CA ARG A 259 -15.01 1.65 -13.62
C ARG A 259 -15.16 3.06 -13.07
N ARG A 260 -16.25 3.30 -12.33
CA ARG A 260 -16.63 4.60 -11.77
C ARG A 260 -17.55 4.41 -10.56
N ILE A 261 -17.64 5.42 -9.74
CA ILE A 261 -18.52 5.42 -8.56
C ILE A 261 -20.00 5.14 -8.99
N ALA A 262 -20.46 5.76 -10.07
CA ALA A 262 -21.82 5.54 -10.56
C ALA A 262 -22.12 4.06 -10.93
N GLN A 263 -21.12 3.29 -11.35
CA GLN A 263 -21.30 1.85 -11.59
C GLN A 263 -21.61 1.09 -10.30
N ILE A 264 -20.90 1.41 -9.21
CA ILE A 264 -21.15 0.81 -7.89
C ILE A 264 -22.58 1.13 -7.45
N VAL A 265 -22.97 2.40 -7.49
CA VAL A 265 -24.30 2.85 -7.08
C VAL A 265 -25.37 2.18 -7.90
N ASN A 266 -25.23 2.17 -9.24
CA ASN A 266 -26.24 1.53 -10.11
C ASN A 266 -26.36 0.02 -9.88
N LEU A 267 -25.24 -0.71 -9.63
CA LEU A 267 -25.28 -2.13 -9.29
C LEU A 267 -26.03 -2.38 -7.98
N VAL A 268 -25.84 -1.52 -6.99
CA VAL A 268 -26.46 -1.67 -5.66
C VAL A 268 -27.93 -1.25 -5.67
N ASP A 269 -28.25 -0.12 -6.30
CA ASP A 269 -29.58 0.52 -6.19
C ASP A 269 -30.54 0.08 -7.31
N ASP A 270 -30.03 -0.14 -8.54
CA ASP A 270 -30.86 -0.35 -9.73
C ASP A 270 -30.99 -1.84 -10.12
N THR A 271 -30.37 -2.75 -9.36
CA THR A 271 -30.40 -4.18 -9.68
C THR A 271 -30.66 -5.05 -8.45
N THR A 272 -30.86 -6.35 -8.70
CA THR A 272 -30.95 -7.37 -7.64
C THR A 272 -29.57 -7.92 -7.21
N PHE A 273 -28.46 -7.25 -7.57
CA PHE A 273 -27.10 -7.73 -7.33
C PHE A 273 -26.85 -8.06 -5.85
N CYS A 274 -27.12 -7.11 -4.96
CA CYS A 274 -26.90 -7.29 -3.52
C CYS A 274 -27.78 -8.37 -2.90
N SER A 275 -29.06 -8.47 -3.29
CA SER A 275 -29.96 -9.53 -2.82
C SER A 275 -29.51 -10.91 -3.31
N LYS A 276 -29.04 -11.01 -4.56
CA LYS A 276 -28.49 -12.25 -5.13
C LYS A 276 -27.13 -12.64 -4.50
N LEU A 277 -26.30 -11.69 -4.10
CA LEU A 277 -25.10 -11.95 -3.29
C LEU A 277 -25.49 -12.50 -1.92
N SER A 278 -26.44 -11.87 -1.24
CA SER A 278 -26.91 -12.32 0.08
C SER A 278 -27.52 -13.72 0.03
N SER A 279 -28.28 -14.05 -1.02
CA SER A 279 -28.84 -15.41 -1.21
C SER A 279 -27.77 -16.49 -1.43
N ARG A 280 -26.58 -16.09 -1.90
CA ARG A 280 -25.39 -16.97 -2.03
C ARG A 280 -24.52 -16.99 -0.75
N GLY A 281 -24.96 -16.35 0.32
CA GLY A 281 -24.25 -16.29 1.59
C GLY A 281 -23.13 -15.23 1.63
N TYR A 282 -23.02 -14.35 0.64
CA TYR A 282 -22.07 -13.24 0.70
C TYR A 282 -22.64 -12.05 1.45
N SER A 283 -21.84 -11.48 2.34
CA SER A 283 -21.98 -10.09 2.78
C SER A 283 -21.36 -9.17 1.72
N TRP A 284 -21.83 -7.94 1.63
CA TRP A 284 -21.29 -7.00 0.66
C TRP A 284 -21.03 -5.63 1.28
N MET A 285 -20.03 -4.96 0.75
CA MET A 285 -19.69 -3.63 1.19
C MET A 285 -19.07 -2.80 0.06
N TYR A 286 -19.21 -1.50 0.17
CA TYR A 286 -18.50 -0.57 -0.71
C TYR A 286 -18.21 0.74 -0.01
N ILE A 287 -17.21 1.47 -0.52
CA ILE A 287 -16.87 2.79 -0.05
C ILE A 287 -16.59 3.73 -1.22
N THR A 288 -17.18 4.91 -1.17
CA THR A 288 -16.95 5.97 -2.15
C THR A 288 -16.75 7.32 -1.46
N SER A 289 -16.18 8.29 -2.19
CA SER A 289 -16.03 9.67 -1.68
C SER A 289 -17.37 10.40 -1.53
N LYS A 290 -18.44 9.89 -2.14
CA LYS A 290 -19.78 10.51 -2.12
C LYS A 290 -20.69 9.91 -1.08
N THR A 291 -20.69 8.59 -0.92
CA THR A 291 -21.62 7.87 -0.04
C THR A 291 -21.02 7.54 1.33
N GLY A 292 -19.68 7.68 1.48
CA GLY A 292 -19.00 7.09 2.63
C GLY A 292 -18.94 5.56 2.54
N GLY A 293 -18.83 4.90 3.67
CA GLY A 293 -18.86 3.44 3.81
C GLY A 293 -20.28 2.91 3.89
N ILE A 294 -20.55 1.83 3.16
CA ILE A 294 -21.83 1.09 3.21
C ILE A 294 -21.51 -0.39 3.43
N ILE A 295 -22.15 -1.02 4.41
CA ILE A 295 -22.04 -2.45 4.74
C ILE A 295 -23.43 -3.05 4.78
N ASN A 296 -23.73 -4.01 3.89
CA ASN A 296 -25.04 -4.68 3.78
C ASN A 296 -26.23 -3.69 3.80
N GLY A 297 -26.06 -2.54 3.11
CA GLY A 297 -27.08 -1.49 3.01
C GLY A 297 -27.09 -0.46 4.16
N GLN A 298 -26.26 -0.62 5.17
CA GLN A 298 -26.18 0.33 6.29
C GLN A 298 -25.00 1.28 6.10
N SER A 299 -25.25 2.59 6.33
CA SER A 299 -24.19 3.61 6.31
C SER A 299 -23.35 3.51 7.59
N VAL A 300 -22.05 3.50 7.43
CA VAL A 300 -21.07 3.40 8.50
C VAL A 300 -20.00 4.46 8.37
N SER A 301 -19.29 4.74 9.46
CA SER A 301 -18.10 5.61 9.42
C SER A 301 -16.99 4.97 8.57
N ARG A 302 -16.02 5.79 8.16
CA ARG A 302 -14.88 5.30 7.41
C ARG A 302 -14.05 4.31 8.23
N ASP A 303 -13.86 4.58 9.49
CA ASP A 303 -13.07 3.74 10.40
C ASP A 303 -13.76 2.40 10.64
N GLU A 304 -15.07 2.42 10.95
CA GLU A 304 -15.88 1.22 11.08
C GLU A 304 -15.89 0.36 9.81
N PHE A 305 -15.90 1.00 8.61
CA PHE A 305 -15.79 0.27 7.35
C PHE A 305 -14.47 -0.51 7.25
N PHE A 306 -13.33 0.11 7.57
CA PHE A 306 -12.03 -0.53 7.48
C PHE A 306 -11.78 -1.56 8.58
N GLU A 307 -12.27 -1.30 9.78
CA GLU A 307 -12.26 -2.27 10.88
C GLU A 307 -13.05 -3.51 10.52
N THR A 308 -14.27 -3.35 10.01
CA THR A 308 -15.11 -4.46 9.55
C THR A 308 -14.47 -5.22 8.40
N LEU A 309 -13.93 -4.52 7.41
CA LEU A 309 -13.23 -5.15 6.28
C LEU A 309 -12.03 -5.97 6.75
N SER A 310 -11.27 -5.46 7.70
CA SER A 310 -10.13 -6.18 8.29
C SER A 310 -10.59 -7.39 9.10
N ALA A 311 -11.66 -7.26 9.89
CA ALA A 311 -12.24 -8.36 10.67
C ALA A 311 -12.75 -9.49 9.76
N TRP A 312 -13.55 -9.15 8.74
CA TRP A 312 -14.06 -10.12 7.76
C TRP A 312 -12.93 -10.80 6.97
N GLY A 313 -11.86 -10.04 6.68
CA GLY A 313 -10.69 -10.60 6.01
C GLY A 313 -9.98 -11.68 6.81
N LYS A 314 -9.93 -11.54 8.14
CA LYS A 314 -9.30 -12.50 9.06
C LYS A 314 -10.17 -13.70 9.41
N GLU A 315 -11.47 -13.62 9.20
CA GLU A 315 -12.42 -14.69 9.50
C GLU A 315 -12.50 -15.66 8.31
N ASP A 316 -12.02 -16.90 8.49
CA ASP A 316 -11.89 -17.89 7.41
C ASP A 316 -13.23 -18.27 6.78
N SER A 317 -14.29 -18.38 7.58
CA SER A 317 -15.64 -18.77 7.11
C SER A 317 -16.42 -17.62 6.48
N LYS A 318 -15.90 -16.38 6.53
CA LYS A 318 -16.63 -15.20 6.07
C LYS A 318 -16.56 -15.06 4.56
N ARG A 319 -17.73 -15.04 3.94
CA ARG A 319 -17.90 -14.76 2.51
C ARG A 319 -18.26 -13.30 2.32
N PHE A 320 -17.50 -12.56 1.51
CA PHE A 320 -17.84 -11.18 1.22
C PHE A 320 -17.37 -10.69 -0.17
N VAL A 321 -18.07 -9.68 -0.65
CA VAL A 321 -17.72 -8.92 -1.84
C VAL A 321 -17.52 -7.47 -1.47
N VAL A 322 -16.36 -6.91 -1.78
CA VAL A 322 -16.10 -5.48 -1.62
C VAL A 322 -15.97 -4.81 -2.99
N LEU A 323 -16.77 -3.75 -3.21
CA LEU A 323 -16.71 -2.96 -4.43
C LEU A 323 -15.99 -1.64 -4.15
N HIS A 324 -15.08 -1.27 -5.04
CA HIS A 324 -14.41 0.02 -4.95
C HIS A 324 -14.08 0.61 -6.32
N HIS A 325 -13.84 1.93 -6.34
CA HIS A 325 -13.32 2.61 -7.52
C HIS A 325 -11.84 2.97 -7.36
N SER A 326 -11.43 3.65 -6.30
CA SER A 326 -10.07 4.13 -6.11
C SER A 326 -9.56 4.05 -4.66
N ILE A 327 -10.45 4.04 -3.68
CA ILE A 327 -10.08 4.15 -2.26
C ILE A 327 -9.22 2.97 -1.80
N LEU A 328 -9.48 1.77 -2.31
CA LEU A 328 -8.70 0.57 -1.98
C LEU A 328 -7.49 0.35 -2.90
N SER A 329 -7.25 1.22 -3.89
CA SER A 329 -6.17 1.03 -4.87
C SER A 329 -4.78 1.23 -4.29
N GLU A 330 -4.62 2.01 -3.22
CA GLU A 330 -3.33 2.40 -2.68
C GLU A 330 -3.20 2.03 -1.20
N GLY A 331 -2.32 1.08 -0.91
CA GLY A 331 -1.77 0.84 0.42
C GLY A 331 -2.67 0.16 1.47
N ILE A 332 -3.99 0.05 1.28
CA ILE A 332 -4.87 -0.53 2.29
C ILE A 332 -4.70 -2.05 2.33
N ASN A 333 -4.40 -2.55 3.51
CA ASN A 333 -4.34 -3.99 3.74
C ASN A 333 -5.74 -4.57 3.87
N VAL A 334 -6.12 -5.47 2.96
CA VAL A 334 -7.33 -6.29 3.08
C VAL A 334 -6.86 -7.74 3.22
N PRO A 335 -6.82 -8.28 4.43
CA PRO A 335 -6.36 -9.65 4.63
C PRO A 335 -7.32 -10.64 3.96
N GLY A 336 -6.81 -11.80 3.60
CA GLY A 336 -7.58 -12.95 3.13
C GLY A 336 -8.26 -12.81 1.77
N LEU A 337 -8.07 -11.72 0.99
CA LEU A 337 -8.64 -11.60 -0.35
C LEU A 337 -8.16 -12.74 -1.27
N GLU A 338 -9.10 -13.36 -1.99
CA GLU A 338 -8.85 -14.53 -2.83
C GLU A 338 -8.96 -14.20 -4.32
N ALA A 339 -9.87 -13.31 -4.70
CA ALA A 339 -10.05 -12.89 -6.08
C ALA A 339 -10.16 -11.37 -6.25
N ALA A 340 -9.63 -10.87 -7.37
CA ALA A 340 -9.84 -9.51 -7.85
C ALA A 340 -10.46 -9.52 -9.25
N LEU A 341 -11.61 -8.86 -9.39
CA LEU A 341 -12.34 -8.69 -10.65
C LEU A 341 -12.07 -7.28 -11.21
N PHE A 342 -11.46 -7.21 -12.37
CA PHE A 342 -11.11 -5.95 -13.04
C PHE A 342 -12.18 -5.53 -14.04
N MET A 343 -13.07 -4.63 -13.63
CA MET A 343 -14.13 -4.04 -14.48
C MET A 343 -13.66 -2.81 -15.26
N ARG A 344 -12.44 -2.37 -15.06
CA ARG A 344 -11.88 -1.16 -15.68
C ARG A 344 -10.45 -1.33 -16.13
N ASN A 345 -10.09 -0.53 -17.13
CA ASN A 345 -8.69 -0.38 -17.50
C ASN A 345 -7.97 0.49 -16.45
N MET A 346 -6.89 -0.01 -15.91
CA MET A 346 -6.05 0.64 -14.91
C MET A 346 -4.61 0.78 -15.43
N ASN A 347 -3.81 1.61 -14.81
CA ASN A 347 -2.37 1.63 -15.10
C ASN A 347 -1.67 0.40 -14.47
N HIS A 348 -0.48 0.06 -14.95
CA HIS A 348 0.28 -1.10 -14.49
C HIS A 348 0.50 -1.12 -12.98
N VAL A 349 0.80 0.03 -12.37
CA VAL A 349 1.01 0.16 -10.92
C VAL A 349 -0.23 -0.26 -10.15
N ALA A 350 -1.41 0.28 -10.51
CA ALA A 350 -2.65 -0.03 -9.82
C ALA A 350 -3.07 -1.49 -10.02
N ILE A 351 -2.82 -2.08 -11.19
CA ILE A 351 -3.04 -3.51 -11.45
C ILE A 351 -2.11 -4.36 -10.56
N SER A 352 -0.82 -4.07 -10.56
CA SER A 352 0.18 -4.78 -9.76
C SER A 352 -0.14 -4.71 -8.26
N GLN A 353 -0.49 -3.54 -7.75
CA GLN A 353 -0.91 -3.36 -6.36
C GLN A 353 -2.19 -4.12 -6.02
N THR A 354 -3.14 -4.20 -6.94
CA THR A 354 -4.39 -4.95 -6.73
C THR A 354 -4.14 -6.46 -6.75
N ILE A 355 -3.35 -6.95 -7.69
CA ILE A 355 -2.92 -8.36 -7.74
C ILE A 355 -2.15 -8.71 -6.45
N GLY A 356 -1.22 -7.87 -6.04
CA GLY A 356 -0.46 -8.05 -4.81
C GLY A 356 -1.30 -8.21 -3.53
N ARG A 357 -2.58 -7.89 -3.56
CA ARG A 357 -3.50 -8.13 -2.42
C ARG A 357 -4.04 -9.55 -2.41
N VAL A 358 -4.33 -10.10 -3.59
CA VAL A 358 -4.92 -11.45 -3.72
C VAL A 358 -3.89 -12.56 -3.74
N ILE A 359 -2.60 -12.26 -3.89
CA ILE A 359 -1.51 -13.25 -3.86
C ILE A 359 -0.85 -13.40 -2.48
N ARG A 360 -1.40 -12.79 -1.42
CA ARG A 360 -0.88 -12.94 -0.06
C ARG A 360 -1.19 -14.31 0.52
N THR A 361 -0.31 -14.77 1.39
CA THR A 361 -0.40 -16.07 2.10
C THR A 361 -1.13 -15.95 3.44
N ASP A 362 -2.14 -15.09 3.52
CA ASP A 362 -2.88 -14.79 4.77
C ASP A 362 -3.91 -15.90 5.12
N ASN A 363 -4.07 -16.90 4.26
CA ASN A 363 -4.99 -18.02 4.44
C ASN A 363 -4.28 -19.31 4.01
N ASP A 364 -4.14 -20.26 4.93
CA ASP A 364 -3.41 -21.52 4.73
C ASP A 364 -4.02 -22.42 3.65
N ASN A 365 -5.32 -22.27 3.37
CA ASN A 365 -6.03 -23.07 2.36
C ASN A 365 -5.90 -22.53 0.94
N LYS A 366 -5.32 -21.35 0.77
CA LYS A 366 -5.23 -20.65 -0.51
C LYS A 366 -3.94 -21.06 -1.24
N GLN A 367 -4.10 -21.54 -2.48
CA GLN A 367 -2.98 -21.97 -3.32
C GLN A 367 -2.54 -20.94 -4.37
N PHE A 368 -3.43 -20.02 -4.75
CA PHE A 368 -3.18 -18.97 -5.74
C PHE A 368 -4.12 -17.80 -5.53
N GLY A 369 -3.74 -16.62 -6.06
CA GLY A 369 -4.62 -15.47 -6.12
C GLY A 369 -5.34 -15.41 -7.46
N ILE A 370 -6.68 -15.37 -7.47
CA ILE A 370 -7.44 -15.28 -8.71
C ILE A 370 -7.50 -13.84 -9.20
N VAL A 371 -7.19 -13.67 -10.48
CA VAL A 371 -7.26 -12.38 -11.18
C VAL A 371 -8.23 -12.55 -12.35
N CYS A 372 -9.42 -12.00 -12.24
CA CYS A 372 -10.46 -12.18 -13.23
C CYS A 372 -10.75 -10.89 -14.02
N VAL A 373 -10.87 -11.01 -15.34
CA VAL A 373 -11.29 -9.93 -16.23
C VAL A 373 -12.49 -10.37 -17.04
N PRO A 374 -13.70 -9.89 -16.71
CA PRO A 374 -14.87 -10.13 -17.53
C PRO A 374 -14.78 -9.29 -18.82
N VAL A 375 -14.92 -9.95 -19.98
CA VAL A 375 -14.84 -9.36 -21.31
C VAL A 375 -16.20 -9.37 -21.96
N TYR A 376 -16.89 -8.25 -21.91
CA TYR A 376 -18.18 -8.06 -22.59
C TYR A 376 -18.22 -6.75 -23.38
N ASP A 377 -17.09 -6.06 -23.46
CA ASP A 377 -16.91 -4.83 -24.24
C ASP A 377 -15.42 -4.56 -24.58
N ARG A 378 -15.18 -3.51 -25.35
CA ARG A 378 -13.80 -3.09 -25.73
C ARG A 378 -12.91 -2.76 -24.54
N VAL A 379 -13.48 -2.29 -23.44
CA VAL A 379 -12.73 -1.98 -22.21
C VAL A 379 -12.21 -3.27 -21.59
N GLY A 380 -13.00 -4.33 -21.56
CA GLY A 380 -12.58 -5.66 -21.12
C GLY A 380 -11.37 -6.18 -21.91
N ILE A 381 -11.44 -6.12 -23.26
CA ILE A 381 -10.31 -6.53 -24.12
C ILE A 381 -9.02 -5.76 -23.81
N SER A 382 -9.13 -4.44 -23.66
CA SER A 382 -7.97 -3.60 -23.31
C SER A 382 -7.45 -3.91 -21.90
N THR A 383 -8.33 -4.24 -20.97
CA THR A 383 -7.99 -4.60 -19.58
C THR A 383 -7.25 -5.95 -19.54
N VAL A 384 -7.73 -6.96 -20.28
CA VAL A 384 -7.04 -8.26 -20.39
C VAL A 384 -5.57 -8.09 -20.78
N LYS A 385 -5.29 -7.34 -21.85
CA LYS A 385 -3.91 -7.13 -22.32
C LYS A 385 -2.99 -6.57 -21.23
N LYS A 386 -3.48 -5.62 -20.44
CA LYS A 386 -2.67 -5.01 -19.36
C LYS A 386 -2.54 -5.93 -18.16
N VAL A 387 -3.60 -6.61 -17.78
CA VAL A 387 -3.56 -7.54 -16.65
C VAL A 387 -2.65 -8.74 -16.98
N SER A 388 -2.76 -9.31 -18.19
CA SER A 388 -1.85 -10.38 -18.65
C SER A 388 -0.38 -9.94 -18.55
N ALA A 389 -0.04 -8.77 -19.06
CA ALA A 389 1.33 -8.27 -19.00
C ALA A 389 1.87 -8.14 -17.56
N VAL A 390 1.01 -7.73 -16.61
CA VAL A 390 1.40 -7.64 -15.19
C VAL A 390 1.54 -9.04 -14.58
N VAL A 391 0.60 -9.96 -14.87
CA VAL A 391 0.68 -11.35 -14.39
C VAL A 391 1.94 -12.04 -14.93
N GLU A 392 2.24 -11.90 -16.21
CA GLU A 392 3.47 -12.43 -16.82
C GLU A 392 4.73 -11.86 -16.15
N THR A 393 4.75 -10.56 -15.86
CA THR A 393 5.86 -9.93 -15.13
C THR A 393 6.01 -10.45 -13.69
N ILE A 394 4.93 -10.89 -13.04
CA ILE A 394 4.98 -11.49 -11.70
C ILE A 394 5.50 -12.94 -11.79
N LEU A 395 5.17 -13.66 -12.86
CA LEU A 395 5.56 -15.06 -13.02
C LEU A 395 6.97 -15.25 -13.62
N SER A 396 7.54 -14.20 -14.26
CA SER A 396 8.91 -14.19 -14.77
C SER A 396 9.93 -13.85 -13.67
#